data_f5e0c4a45f9df9c4fb91a087df2e1757
#
_entry.id   f5e0c4a45f9df9c4fb91a087df2e1757
#
_cell.length_a   1.000
_cell.length_b   1.000
_cell.length_c   1.000
_cell.angle_alpha   90.00
_cell.angle_beta   90.00
_cell.angle_gamma   90.00
#
_symmetry.space_group_name_H-M   'P 1'
#
loop_
_entity.id
_entity.type
_entity.pdbx_description
1 polymer ?
#
loop_
_entity_poly.entity_id
_entity_poly.type
_entity_poly.pdbx_seq_one_letter_code
_entity_poly.pdbx_strand_id
1 'polypeptide(L)'
;MFSKQLAHYFEVPLKADSVESPIVKYSQGLTCIDFQTVDESWGRVTFEKIDAIRVCRGESDPYPRATKSNDGYSWVSTVSNSEWLRERYEYEKKHYGSSYEFNGNVEEMLSDFSHYVFAFHDQFVEVISRGIWFEASDHFLGDQHPDTIHPLSPLSESAISERFQAHNISCQVRRNPLSIDALENNAKYCSQTILQIGTELDGQTSNHWTLSFRIRNGEKKISLRSYFGKEVETFKFVPSLNDIRPTIDAWLSEVHQRRVKMGKA
;
A
#
# COMPACT_ATOMS: atom_id res chain seq x y z
N MET A 1 19.60 1.24 25.46
CA MET A 1 18.50 0.35 25.85
C MET A 1 17.54 0.29 24.67
N PHE A 2 17.41 -0.83 23.99
CA PHE A 2 16.52 -0.93 22.84
C PHE A 2 15.07 -0.92 23.34
N SER A 3 14.23 -0.11 22.74
CA SER A 3 12.81 -0.09 23.07
C SER A 3 12.17 -1.42 22.62
N LYS A 4 11.28 -1.95 23.46
CA LYS A 4 10.61 -3.22 23.22
C LYS A 4 9.80 -3.18 21.93
N GLN A 5 9.88 -4.23 21.12
CA GLN A 5 9.00 -4.40 19.96
C GLN A 5 7.58 -4.68 20.45
N LEU A 6 6.60 -3.94 19.93
CA LEU A 6 5.19 -4.06 20.33
C LEU A 6 4.29 -4.13 19.11
N ALA A 7 3.33 -5.06 19.14
CA ALA A 7 2.28 -5.17 18.13
C ALA A 7 1.14 -4.18 18.41
N HIS A 8 0.81 -3.37 17.41
CA HIS A 8 -0.33 -2.44 17.39
C HIS A 8 -1.36 -2.94 16.41
N TYR A 9 -2.43 -3.50 16.92
CA TYR A 9 -3.56 -3.98 16.12
C TYR A 9 -4.38 -2.80 15.60
N PHE A 10 -4.90 -2.93 14.41
CA PHE A 10 -5.73 -1.90 13.78
C PHE A 10 -6.86 -2.52 12.95
N GLU A 11 -7.87 -1.73 12.71
CA GLU A 11 -9.03 -2.13 11.95
C GLU A 11 -8.67 -2.38 10.48
N VAL A 12 -9.22 -3.45 9.93
CA VAL A 12 -9.09 -3.81 8.52
C VAL A 12 -10.47 -4.16 7.94
N PRO A 13 -10.69 -3.96 6.64
CA PRO A 13 -12.02 -4.10 6.04
C PRO A 13 -12.50 -5.54 5.92
N LEU A 14 -11.60 -6.52 5.99
CA LEU A 14 -11.90 -7.94 5.84
C LEU A 14 -11.47 -8.70 7.08
N LYS A 15 -12.25 -9.70 7.45
CA LYS A 15 -11.92 -10.64 8.52
C LYS A 15 -11.49 -11.96 7.90
N ALA A 16 -10.24 -12.36 8.16
CA ALA A 16 -9.76 -13.67 7.74
C ALA A 16 -10.47 -14.78 8.53
N ASP A 17 -10.77 -15.88 7.86
CA ASP A 17 -11.15 -17.13 8.55
C ASP A 17 -9.97 -17.59 9.39
N SER A 18 -10.25 -18.03 10.60
CA SER A 18 -9.24 -18.50 11.55
C SER A 18 -8.84 -19.96 11.34
N VAL A 19 -9.46 -20.68 10.44
CA VAL A 19 -9.22 -22.12 10.22
C VAL A 19 -8.34 -22.38 9.00
N GLU A 20 -8.58 -21.63 7.92
CA GLU A 20 -7.88 -21.85 6.66
C GLU A 20 -6.54 -21.15 6.62
N SER A 21 -5.55 -21.87 6.07
CA SER A 21 -4.22 -21.29 5.82
C SER A 21 -4.24 -20.37 4.62
N PRO A 22 -3.57 -19.20 4.68
CA PRO A 22 -3.49 -18.30 3.55
C PRO A 22 -2.59 -18.86 2.45
N ILE A 23 -2.81 -18.39 1.24
CA ILE A 23 -1.92 -18.62 0.10
C ILE A 23 -1.03 -17.39 -0.05
N VAL A 24 0.27 -17.58 0.19
CA VAL A 24 1.25 -16.49 0.05
C VAL A 24 1.93 -16.60 -1.31
N LYS A 25 1.84 -15.56 -2.11
CA LYS A 25 2.54 -15.43 -3.39
C LYS A 25 3.59 -14.35 -3.28
N TYR A 26 4.79 -14.70 -3.74
CA TYR A 26 5.89 -13.74 -3.85
C TYR A 26 6.55 -13.88 -5.22
N SER A 27 6.42 -12.82 -6.01
CA SER A 27 7.10 -12.73 -7.31
C SER A 27 7.32 -11.27 -7.67
N GLN A 28 8.13 -11.03 -8.69
CA GLN A 28 8.40 -9.68 -9.18
C GLN A 28 7.14 -8.95 -9.67
N GLY A 29 6.15 -9.68 -10.19
CA GLY A 29 4.91 -9.12 -10.73
C GLY A 29 3.70 -9.23 -9.81
N LEU A 30 3.75 -10.14 -8.82
CA LEU A 30 2.60 -10.42 -7.95
C LEU A 30 3.08 -10.86 -6.57
N THR A 31 2.92 -9.99 -5.59
CA THR A 31 3.09 -10.33 -4.19
C THR A 31 1.79 -10.04 -3.45
N CYS A 32 1.18 -11.07 -2.90
CA CYS A 32 -0.09 -10.97 -2.19
C CYS A 32 -0.25 -12.09 -1.16
N ILE A 33 -1.24 -11.93 -0.32
CA ILE A 33 -1.76 -12.95 0.59
C ILE A 33 -3.23 -13.14 0.23
N ASP A 34 -3.58 -14.29 -0.34
CA ASP A 34 -4.97 -14.70 -0.57
C ASP A 34 -5.45 -15.53 0.61
N PHE A 35 -6.68 -15.33 1.07
CA PHE A 35 -7.25 -16.01 2.22
C PHE A 35 -8.77 -16.14 2.12
N GLN A 36 -9.34 -17.10 2.82
CA GLN A 36 -10.78 -17.15 3.00
C GLN A 36 -11.20 -16.19 4.11
N THR A 37 -12.37 -15.57 3.93
CA THR A 37 -12.96 -14.66 4.89
C THR A 37 -14.02 -15.42 5.74
N VAL A 38 -14.38 -14.87 6.88
CA VAL A 38 -15.38 -15.49 7.79
C VAL A 38 -16.78 -15.65 7.17
N ASP A 39 -17.06 -14.97 6.07
CA ASP A 39 -18.30 -15.06 5.29
C ASP A 39 -18.17 -15.96 4.05
N GLU A 40 -17.17 -16.82 4.02
CA GLU A 40 -16.89 -17.81 2.96
C GLU A 40 -16.53 -17.18 1.59
N SER A 41 -16.26 -15.90 1.54
CA SER A 41 -15.71 -15.23 0.35
C SER A 41 -14.18 -15.28 0.34
N TRP A 42 -13.58 -14.75 -0.71
CA TRP A 42 -12.13 -14.62 -0.83
C TRP A 42 -11.68 -13.21 -0.50
N GLY A 43 -10.63 -13.11 0.33
CA GLY A 43 -9.91 -11.88 0.59
C GLY A 43 -8.51 -11.94 0.01
N ARG A 44 -7.98 -10.79 -0.36
CA ARG A 44 -6.59 -10.63 -0.77
C ARG A 44 -5.99 -9.38 -0.17
N VAL A 45 -4.78 -9.50 0.35
CA VAL A 45 -3.94 -8.35 0.71
C VAL A 45 -2.86 -8.20 -0.35
N THR A 46 -2.76 -7.02 -0.92
CA THR A 46 -1.68 -6.60 -1.81
C THR A 46 -0.83 -5.53 -1.15
N PHE A 47 0.38 -5.34 -1.65
CA PHE A 47 1.38 -4.51 -1.00
C PHE A 47 1.84 -3.39 -1.92
N GLU A 48 1.95 -2.20 -1.36
CA GLU A 48 2.62 -1.13 -2.01
C GLU A 48 4.10 -1.13 -1.60
N LYS A 49 5.00 -1.31 -2.58
CA LYS A 49 6.44 -1.31 -2.32
C LYS A 49 6.85 -2.30 -1.23
N ILE A 50 6.74 -3.56 -1.54
CA ILE A 50 7.24 -4.60 -0.65
C ILE A 50 8.78 -4.59 -0.66
N ASP A 51 9.38 -4.60 0.54
CA ASP A 51 10.82 -4.80 0.72
C ASP A 51 11.14 -6.24 1.10
N ALA A 52 10.37 -6.81 2.02
CA ALA A 52 10.62 -8.15 2.51
C ALA A 52 9.34 -8.84 2.97
N ILE A 53 9.32 -10.17 2.87
CA ILE A 53 8.24 -11.03 3.35
C ILE A 53 8.86 -12.26 4.01
N ARG A 54 8.25 -12.73 5.08
CA ARG A 54 8.56 -14.02 5.69
C ARG A 54 7.30 -14.70 6.21
N VAL A 55 7.29 -16.02 6.17
CA VAL A 55 6.19 -16.86 6.67
C VAL A 55 6.72 -17.74 7.77
N CYS A 56 6.09 -17.69 8.93
CA CYS A 56 6.47 -18.44 10.12
C CYS A 56 5.29 -19.26 10.63
N ARG A 57 5.55 -20.46 11.12
CA ARG A 57 4.55 -21.24 11.86
C ARG A 57 4.44 -20.72 13.28
N GLY A 58 3.23 -20.72 13.82
CA GLY A 58 2.98 -20.36 15.22
C GLY A 58 1.51 -20.05 15.48
N GLU A 59 1.06 -20.36 16.68
CA GLU A 59 -0.29 -20.08 17.17
C GLU A 59 -0.35 -18.87 18.10
N SER A 60 0.81 -18.39 18.54
CA SER A 60 0.91 -17.25 19.46
C SER A 60 1.48 -16.03 18.78
N ASP A 61 0.92 -14.86 19.09
CA ASP A 61 1.43 -13.59 18.58
C ASP A 61 2.94 -13.48 18.73
N PRO A 62 3.70 -13.22 17.65
CA PRO A 62 5.17 -13.17 17.72
C PRO A 62 5.67 -11.95 18.51
N TYR A 63 4.83 -10.94 18.71
CA TYR A 63 5.14 -9.71 19.42
C TYR A 63 4.11 -9.43 20.52
N PRO A 64 4.54 -8.94 21.67
CA PRO A 64 3.63 -8.55 22.74
C PRO A 64 2.76 -7.37 22.29
N ARG A 65 1.50 -7.39 22.67
CA ARG A 65 0.54 -6.31 22.36
C ARG A 65 0.92 -5.03 23.08
N ALA A 66 0.81 -3.90 22.38
CA ALA A 66 1.11 -2.58 22.93
C ALA A 66 0.13 -2.15 24.02
N THR A 67 -1.15 -2.51 23.86
CA THR A 67 -2.22 -2.24 24.84
C THR A 67 -3.05 -3.50 25.03
N LYS A 68 -3.55 -3.70 26.26
CA LYS A 68 -4.62 -4.66 26.52
C LYS A 68 -5.94 -4.00 26.14
N SER A 69 -6.17 -3.77 24.83
CA SER A 69 -7.45 -3.22 24.41
C SER A 69 -8.49 -4.32 24.41
N ASN A 70 -9.68 -4.00 24.93
CA ASN A 70 -10.89 -4.80 24.72
C ASN A 70 -11.45 -4.61 23.31
N ASP A 71 -10.74 -3.87 22.46
CA ASP A 71 -11.12 -3.60 21.10
C ASP A 71 -10.96 -4.88 20.27
N GLY A 72 -11.96 -5.19 19.50
CA GLY A 72 -12.18 -6.46 18.84
C GLY A 72 -10.91 -7.06 18.20
N TYR A 73 -10.87 -8.38 18.17
CA TYR A 73 -9.75 -9.15 17.61
C TYR A 73 -9.49 -8.71 16.16
N SER A 74 -8.40 -8.05 15.92
CA SER A 74 -7.88 -7.84 14.58
C SER A 74 -6.79 -8.86 14.30
N TRP A 75 -6.78 -9.42 13.10
CA TRP A 75 -5.76 -10.36 12.64
C TRP A 75 -4.56 -9.65 12.01
N VAL A 76 -4.60 -8.31 11.93
CA VAL A 76 -3.52 -7.50 11.36
C VAL A 76 -2.98 -6.52 12.39
N SER A 77 -1.67 -6.47 12.49
CA SER A 77 -0.97 -5.52 13.34
C SER A 77 0.27 -4.93 12.65
N THR A 78 0.76 -3.83 13.19
CA THR A 78 2.10 -3.30 12.88
C THR A 78 3.00 -3.45 14.09
N VAL A 79 4.30 -3.56 13.86
CA VAL A 79 5.31 -3.69 14.91
C VAL A 79 6.06 -2.39 15.08
N SER A 80 5.88 -1.72 16.22
CA SER A 80 6.72 -0.59 16.59
C SER A 80 8.10 -1.05 17.03
N ASN A 81 9.11 -0.22 16.81
CA ASN A 81 10.52 -0.53 17.12
C ASN A 81 11.01 -1.85 16.49
N SER A 82 10.51 -2.18 15.32
CA SER A 82 10.84 -3.41 14.60
C SER A 82 12.34 -3.52 14.35
N GLU A 83 12.95 -4.57 14.89
CA GLU A 83 14.37 -4.89 14.65
C GLU A 83 14.57 -5.30 13.19
N TRP A 84 13.64 -6.06 12.65
CA TRP A 84 13.72 -6.50 11.26
C TRP A 84 13.65 -5.33 10.26
N LEU A 85 12.75 -4.36 10.48
CA LEU A 85 12.72 -3.15 9.67
C LEU A 85 14.04 -2.36 9.78
N ARG A 86 14.63 -2.28 10.97
CA ARG A 86 15.92 -1.63 11.17
C ARG A 86 17.06 -2.38 10.47
N GLU A 87 17.09 -3.70 10.55
CA GLU A 87 18.08 -4.54 9.84
C GLU A 87 18.01 -4.30 8.33
N ARG A 88 16.80 -4.25 7.77
CA ARG A 88 16.60 -3.93 6.36
C ARG A 88 17.13 -2.54 6.01
N TYR A 89 16.88 -1.57 6.86
CA TYR A 89 17.44 -0.22 6.71
C TYR A 89 18.95 -0.17 6.69
N GLU A 90 19.58 -0.79 7.66
CA GLU A 90 21.04 -0.80 7.74
C GLU A 90 21.64 -1.51 6.51
N TYR A 91 20.97 -2.56 6.02
CA TYR A 91 21.37 -3.24 4.79
C TYR A 91 21.28 -2.29 3.59
N GLU A 92 20.15 -1.63 3.38
CA GLU A 92 19.94 -0.70 2.27
C GLU A 92 20.91 0.48 2.32
N LYS A 93 21.08 1.07 3.49
CA LYS A 93 22.02 2.17 3.71
C LYS A 93 23.45 1.78 3.40
N LYS A 94 23.85 0.57 3.80
CA LYS A 94 25.21 0.08 3.59
C LYS A 94 25.51 -0.23 2.12
N HIS A 95 24.57 -0.81 1.39
CA HIS A 95 24.79 -1.35 0.05
C HIS A 95 24.38 -0.40 -1.08
N TYR A 96 23.35 0.38 -0.87
CA TYR A 96 22.76 1.25 -1.91
C TYR A 96 22.83 2.74 -1.58
N GLY A 97 22.99 3.08 -0.32
CA GLY A 97 23.14 4.48 0.11
C GLY A 97 21.96 5.35 -0.31
N SER A 98 22.29 6.54 -0.79
CA SER A 98 21.31 7.55 -1.18
C SER A 98 20.75 7.37 -2.60
N SER A 99 21.22 6.39 -3.36
CA SER A 99 20.86 6.22 -4.79
C SER A 99 19.76 5.18 -5.04
N TYR A 100 19.31 4.49 -4.01
CA TYR A 100 18.33 3.43 -4.17
C TYR A 100 16.92 4.00 -4.41
N GLU A 101 16.23 3.50 -5.42
CA GLU A 101 14.84 3.73 -5.91
C GLU A 101 14.24 5.14 -5.85
N PHE A 102 14.66 6.03 -4.94
CA PHE A 102 14.01 7.31 -4.67
C PHE A 102 14.90 8.52 -4.79
N ASN A 103 15.94 8.47 -5.64
CA ASN A 103 16.92 9.56 -5.76
C ASN A 103 17.52 10.00 -4.42
N GLY A 104 17.55 9.09 -3.45
CA GLY A 104 18.55 9.28 -2.46
C GLY A 104 18.17 9.46 -1.04
N ASN A 105 16.99 9.26 -0.60
CA ASN A 105 16.75 9.37 0.84
C ASN A 105 16.27 8.06 1.44
N VAL A 106 17.22 7.22 1.85
CA VAL A 106 16.94 5.97 2.57
C VAL A 106 16.16 6.24 3.85
N GLU A 107 16.39 7.35 4.52
CA GLU A 107 15.67 7.74 5.72
C GLU A 107 14.21 8.10 5.41
N GLU A 108 13.96 8.75 4.29
CA GLU A 108 12.59 9.00 3.82
C GLU A 108 11.88 7.72 3.42
N MET A 109 12.58 6.79 2.77
CA MET A 109 12.07 5.47 2.44
C MET A 109 11.57 4.74 3.68
N LEU A 110 12.35 4.74 4.75
CA LEU A 110 11.99 4.04 5.99
C LEU A 110 10.87 4.71 6.77
N SER A 111 10.79 6.02 6.71
CA SER A 111 9.70 6.73 7.37
C SER A 111 8.33 6.31 6.83
N ASP A 112 8.28 5.78 5.61
CA ASP A 112 7.06 5.35 4.94
C ASP A 112 6.80 3.83 5.02
N PHE A 113 7.81 3.03 5.39
CA PHE A 113 7.64 1.58 5.53
C PHE A 113 7.16 1.20 6.92
N SER A 114 6.41 0.12 6.99
CA SER A 114 5.93 -0.49 8.21
C SER A 114 6.19 -1.98 8.19
N HIS A 115 6.41 -2.54 9.37
CA HIS A 115 6.44 -3.97 9.57
C HIS A 115 5.03 -4.43 9.94
N TYR A 116 4.36 -5.12 9.02
CA TYR A 116 3.04 -5.69 9.19
C TYR A 116 3.13 -7.15 9.62
N VAL A 117 2.19 -7.57 10.45
CA VAL A 117 1.99 -8.97 10.83
C VAL A 117 0.54 -9.34 10.56
N PHE A 118 0.35 -10.40 9.80
CA PHE A 118 -0.93 -11.02 9.48
C PHE A 118 -0.99 -12.35 10.22
N ALA A 119 -1.87 -12.44 11.22
CA ALA A 119 -2.01 -13.62 12.07
C ALA A 119 -3.12 -14.52 11.51
N PHE A 120 -2.76 -15.73 11.13
CA PHE A 120 -3.65 -16.82 10.78
C PHE A 120 -3.59 -17.89 11.87
N HIS A 121 -4.39 -18.96 11.76
CA HIS A 121 -4.48 -19.95 12.83
C HIS A 121 -3.10 -20.55 13.22
N ASP A 122 -2.40 -21.11 12.24
CA ASP A 122 -1.16 -21.87 12.48
C ASP A 122 0.09 -21.18 11.91
N GLN A 123 -0.05 -19.94 11.44
CA GLN A 123 1.05 -19.23 10.81
C GLN A 123 0.90 -17.72 10.86
N PHE A 124 2.03 -17.05 10.78
CA PHE A 124 2.13 -15.62 10.61
C PHE A 124 2.77 -15.29 9.26
N VAL A 125 2.23 -14.29 8.59
CA VAL A 125 2.89 -13.68 7.44
C VAL A 125 3.34 -12.29 7.89
N GLU A 126 4.64 -12.07 7.86
CA GLU A 126 5.22 -10.78 8.21
C GLU A 126 5.75 -10.11 6.95
N VAL A 127 5.47 -8.82 6.81
CA VAL A 127 5.80 -8.05 5.61
C VAL A 127 6.35 -6.69 5.98
N ILE A 128 7.46 -6.31 5.33
CA ILE A 128 7.92 -4.93 5.32
C ILE A 128 7.47 -4.32 4.00
N SER A 129 6.55 -3.39 4.08
CA SER A 129 6.03 -2.67 2.92
C SER A 129 5.62 -1.25 3.27
N ARG A 130 5.46 -0.44 2.24
CA ARG A 130 5.05 0.95 2.38
C ARG A 130 3.56 1.07 2.75
N GLY A 131 2.73 0.19 2.25
CA GLY A 131 1.31 0.15 2.51
C GLY A 131 0.69 -1.18 2.14
N ILE A 132 -0.54 -1.38 2.56
CA ILE A 132 -1.34 -2.56 2.31
C ILE A 132 -2.67 -2.16 1.71
N TRP A 133 -3.24 -3.07 0.93
CA TRP A 133 -4.53 -2.89 0.29
C TRP A 133 -5.33 -4.18 0.33
N PHE A 134 -6.62 -4.08 0.63
CA PHE A 134 -7.52 -5.23 0.72
C PHE A 134 -8.45 -5.29 -0.48
N GLU A 135 -8.70 -6.50 -0.93
CA GLU A 135 -9.66 -6.82 -1.99
C GLU A 135 -10.55 -7.96 -1.52
N ALA A 136 -11.82 -7.93 -1.91
CA ALA A 136 -12.79 -8.99 -1.66
C ALA A 136 -13.33 -9.51 -2.99
N SER A 137 -13.65 -10.81 -3.05
CA SER A 137 -14.23 -11.44 -4.25
C SER A 137 -15.02 -12.68 -3.84
N ASP A 138 -16.09 -12.98 -4.58
CA ASP A 138 -16.86 -14.20 -4.42
C ASP A 138 -16.13 -15.46 -4.94
N HIS A 139 -14.99 -15.29 -5.59
CA HIS A 139 -14.18 -16.36 -6.14
C HIS A 139 -12.69 -16.12 -5.89
N PHE A 140 -11.91 -17.21 -5.92
CA PHE A 140 -10.47 -17.15 -5.76
C PHE A 140 -9.83 -16.24 -6.82
N LEU A 141 -9.10 -15.23 -6.35
CA LEU A 141 -8.46 -14.24 -7.22
C LEU A 141 -7.24 -14.79 -7.96
N GLY A 142 -6.59 -15.80 -7.41
CA GLY A 142 -5.58 -16.62 -8.07
C GLY A 142 -4.46 -15.81 -8.70
N ASP A 143 -4.24 -16.05 -10.01
CA ASP A 143 -3.21 -15.36 -10.79
C ASP A 143 -3.69 -14.06 -11.44
N GLN A 144 -4.91 -13.62 -11.12
CA GLN A 144 -5.35 -12.29 -11.54
C GLN A 144 -4.39 -11.27 -10.96
N HIS A 145 -3.97 -10.34 -11.81
CA HIS A 145 -3.13 -9.24 -11.33
C HIS A 145 -3.83 -8.54 -10.15
N PRO A 146 -3.07 -8.33 -9.06
CA PRO A 146 -3.60 -7.55 -7.97
C PRO A 146 -3.98 -6.18 -8.48
N ASP A 147 -5.05 -5.67 -7.92
CA ASP A 147 -5.51 -4.31 -8.18
C ASP A 147 -4.57 -3.23 -7.61
N THR A 148 -3.31 -3.52 -7.51
CA THR A 148 -2.29 -2.52 -7.23
C THR A 148 -2.04 -1.74 -8.50
N ILE A 149 -2.05 -0.44 -8.42
CA ILE A 149 -1.60 0.41 -9.50
C ILE A 149 -0.11 0.16 -9.70
N HIS A 150 0.19 -0.87 -10.46
CA HIS A 150 1.52 -1.06 -11.00
C HIS A 150 1.57 -0.31 -12.34
N PRO A 151 2.64 0.45 -12.62
CA PRO A 151 2.74 1.23 -13.86
C PRO A 151 2.56 0.41 -15.15
N LEU A 152 2.74 -0.89 -15.07
CA LEU A 152 2.70 -1.81 -16.21
C LEU A 152 1.46 -2.73 -16.24
N SER A 153 0.62 -2.70 -15.21
CA SER A 153 -0.52 -3.61 -15.13
C SER A 153 -1.82 -2.83 -15.21
N PRO A 154 -2.76 -3.21 -16.08
CA PRO A 154 -4.10 -2.67 -16.02
C PRO A 154 -4.73 -3.01 -14.67
N LEU A 155 -5.51 -2.09 -14.11
CA LEU A 155 -6.31 -2.37 -12.92
C LEU A 155 -7.39 -3.39 -13.29
N SER A 156 -7.69 -4.33 -12.40
CA SER A 156 -8.87 -5.16 -12.60
C SER A 156 -10.14 -4.30 -12.51
N GLU A 157 -11.14 -4.70 -13.28
CA GLU A 157 -12.43 -3.99 -13.34
C GLU A 157 -13.09 -3.87 -11.96
N SER A 158 -12.95 -4.88 -11.12
CA SER A 158 -13.58 -4.94 -9.79
C SER A 158 -13.02 -3.94 -8.78
N ALA A 159 -11.77 -3.49 -8.95
CA ALA A 159 -11.13 -2.57 -7.99
C ALA A 159 -11.32 -1.10 -8.34
N ILE A 160 -11.78 -0.81 -9.54
CA ILE A 160 -11.94 0.56 -9.98
C ILE A 160 -13.22 1.13 -9.42
N SER A 161 -13.08 2.08 -8.50
CA SER A 161 -14.22 2.78 -7.90
C SER A 161 -14.80 3.87 -8.79
N GLU A 162 -13.97 4.42 -9.68
CA GLU A 162 -14.38 5.54 -10.54
C GLU A 162 -13.50 5.59 -11.80
N ARG A 163 -14.09 5.97 -12.92
CA ARG A 163 -13.40 6.32 -14.16
C ARG A 163 -13.82 7.69 -14.64
N PHE A 164 -12.87 8.45 -15.14
CA PHE A 164 -13.14 9.74 -15.76
C PHE A 164 -12.06 10.07 -16.78
N GLN A 165 -12.36 11.04 -17.63
CA GLN A 165 -11.41 11.61 -18.58
C GLN A 165 -11.21 13.08 -18.30
N ALA A 166 -9.94 13.52 -18.33
CA ALA A 166 -9.58 14.93 -18.29
C ALA A 166 -8.30 15.14 -19.10
N HIS A 167 -8.23 16.22 -19.88
CA HIS A 167 -7.08 16.53 -20.75
C HIS A 167 -6.69 15.37 -21.69
N ASN A 168 -7.68 14.66 -22.25
CA ASN A 168 -7.50 13.45 -23.08
C ASN A 168 -6.76 12.31 -22.36
N ILE A 169 -6.77 12.31 -21.04
CA ILE A 169 -6.17 11.27 -20.20
C ILE A 169 -7.30 10.46 -19.58
N SER A 170 -7.28 9.15 -19.81
CA SER A 170 -8.14 8.20 -19.08
C SER A 170 -7.61 7.97 -17.68
N CYS A 171 -8.43 8.21 -16.68
CA CYS A 171 -8.09 8.02 -15.28
C CYS A 171 -8.93 6.93 -14.64
N GLN A 172 -8.29 6.10 -13.85
CA GLN A 172 -8.89 5.05 -13.06
C GLN A 172 -8.59 5.31 -11.60
N VAL A 173 -9.61 5.38 -10.76
CA VAL A 173 -9.47 5.68 -9.34
C VAL A 173 -9.77 4.44 -8.53
N ARG A 174 -8.85 4.12 -7.63
CA ARG A 174 -9.01 3.09 -6.63
C ARG A 174 -9.01 3.72 -5.24
N ARG A 175 -10.00 3.40 -4.42
CA ARG A 175 -10.14 3.90 -3.06
C ARG A 175 -9.88 2.79 -2.05
N ASN A 176 -9.24 3.15 -0.95
CA ASN A 176 -9.16 2.24 0.19
C ASN A 176 -10.58 1.99 0.72
N PRO A 177 -10.96 0.74 0.96
CA PRO A 177 -12.29 0.38 1.44
C PRO A 177 -12.60 0.84 2.87
N LEU A 178 -11.57 1.18 3.66
CA LEU A 178 -11.76 1.75 5.00
C LEU A 178 -12.34 3.16 4.93
N SER A 179 -13.12 3.53 5.93
CA SER A 179 -13.55 4.91 6.13
C SER A 179 -12.35 5.84 6.38
N ILE A 180 -12.53 7.14 6.12
CA ILE A 180 -11.50 8.14 6.38
C ILE A 180 -11.12 8.15 7.86
N ASP A 181 -12.08 8.05 8.76
CA ASP A 181 -11.84 8.04 10.21
C ASP A 181 -10.99 6.82 10.62
N ALA A 182 -11.29 5.64 10.07
CA ALA A 182 -10.48 4.44 10.29
C ALA A 182 -9.05 4.62 9.76
N LEU A 183 -8.89 5.17 8.56
CA LEU A 183 -7.57 5.45 7.98
C LEU A 183 -6.77 6.44 8.82
N GLU A 184 -7.39 7.51 9.31
CA GLU A 184 -6.74 8.52 10.16
C GLU A 184 -6.34 7.92 11.53
N ASN A 185 -7.19 7.09 12.13
CA ASN A 185 -6.86 6.39 13.36
C ASN A 185 -5.68 5.43 13.19
N ASN A 186 -5.66 4.69 12.11
CA ASN A 186 -4.60 3.72 11.81
C ASN A 186 -3.28 4.39 11.42
N ALA A 187 -3.33 5.60 10.88
CA ALA A 187 -2.14 6.39 10.50
C ALA A 187 -1.22 6.73 11.67
N LYS A 188 -1.66 6.53 12.90
CA LYS A 188 -0.80 6.62 14.10
C LYS A 188 0.27 5.55 14.12
N TYR A 189 0.01 4.41 13.51
CA TYR A 189 0.86 3.23 13.57
C TYR A 189 1.57 2.93 12.25
N CYS A 190 0.89 3.17 11.13
CA CYS A 190 1.40 2.85 9.81
C CYS A 190 0.94 3.88 8.76
N SER A 191 1.64 3.91 7.64
CA SER A 191 1.20 4.70 6.49
C SER A 191 -0.04 4.06 5.86
N GLN A 192 -1.07 4.86 5.65
CA GLN A 192 -2.32 4.41 5.03
C GLN A 192 -2.48 5.06 3.66
N THR A 193 -2.66 4.24 2.64
CA THR A 193 -3.03 4.70 1.30
C THR A 193 -4.53 4.96 1.27
N ILE A 194 -4.92 6.20 1.02
CA ILE A 194 -6.32 6.63 0.96
C ILE A 194 -6.92 6.25 -0.39
N LEU A 195 -6.22 6.64 -1.45
CA LEU A 195 -6.59 6.32 -2.82
C LEU A 195 -5.39 6.37 -3.75
N GLN A 196 -5.53 5.71 -4.87
CA GLN A 196 -4.57 5.73 -5.97
C GLN A 196 -5.29 6.09 -7.26
N ILE A 197 -4.62 6.85 -8.12
CA ILE A 197 -5.12 7.20 -9.45
C ILE A 197 -4.09 6.69 -10.45
N GLY A 198 -4.53 5.77 -11.30
CA GLY A 198 -3.78 5.34 -12.47
C GLY A 198 -4.25 6.09 -13.70
N THR A 199 -3.34 6.41 -14.60
CA THR A 199 -3.66 7.03 -15.89
C THR A 199 -3.21 6.16 -17.03
N GLU A 200 -4.06 6.01 -18.02
CA GLU A 200 -3.74 5.37 -19.29
C GLU A 200 -3.67 6.44 -20.37
N LEU A 201 -2.58 6.44 -21.11
CA LEU A 201 -2.28 7.39 -22.14
C LEU A 201 -2.24 6.69 -23.50
N ASP A 202 -3.15 7.05 -24.38
CA ASP A 202 -3.18 6.62 -25.79
C ASP A 202 -3.23 5.09 -26.00
N GLY A 203 -3.86 4.35 -25.06
CA GLY A 203 -3.98 2.90 -25.15
C GLY A 203 -2.65 2.14 -25.04
N GLN A 204 -1.56 2.83 -24.75
CA GLN A 204 -0.24 2.23 -24.54
C GLN A 204 0.04 2.07 -23.05
N THR A 205 0.20 0.84 -22.62
CA THR A 205 0.53 0.48 -21.22
C THR A 205 1.86 1.06 -20.73
N SER A 206 2.69 1.55 -21.64
CA SER A 206 4.02 2.12 -21.33
C SER A 206 4.00 3.56 -20.80
N ASN A 207 2.85 4.21 -20.72
CA ASN A 207 2.74 5.64 -20.40
C ASN A 207 1.89 5.93 -19.15
N HIS A 208 2.01 5.10 -18.13
CA HIS A 208 1.23 5.28 -16.91
C HIS A 208 1.86 6.29 -15.96
N TRP A 209 1.00 7.11 -15.38
CA TRP A 209 1.31 7.98 -14.26
C TRP A 209 0.46 7.53 -13.09
N THR A 210 1.01 7.51 -11.91
CA THR A 210 0.27 7.18 -10.70
C THR A 210 0.37 8.29 -9.67
N LEU A 211 -0.74 8.59 -9.04
CA LEU A 211 -0.84 9.51 -7.92
C LEU A 211 -1.38 8.73 -6.72
N SER A 212 -0.61 8.70 -5.63
CA SER A 212 -1.02 8.04 -4.41
C SER A 212 -1.21 9.05 -3.29
N PHE A 213 -2.36 9.02 -2.65
CA PHE A 213 -2.67 9.80 -1.47
C PHE A 213 -2.49 8.94 -0.23
N ARG A 214 -1.73 9.44 0.73
CA ARG A 214 -1.41 8.75 1.97
C ARG A 214 -1.52 9.63 3.18
N ILE A 215 -1.74 9.00 4.32
CA ILE A 215 -1.60 9.62 5.63
C ILE A 215 -0.67 8.79 6.50
N ARG A 216 0.14 9.46 7.31
CA ARG A 216 0.96 8.86 8.37
C ARG A 216 1.17 9.89 9.46
N ASN A 217 0.92 9.52 10.71
CA ASN A 217 1.03 10.42 11.86
C ASN A 217 0.29 11.76 11.67
N GLY A 218 -0.88 11.71 11.00
CA GLY A 218 -1.65 12.90 10.65
C GLY A 218 -1.11 13.72 9.47
N GLU A 219 0.08 13.43 8.98
CA GLU A 219 0.62 14.06 7.78
C GLU A 219 0.03 13.44 6.51
N LYS A 220 -0.59 14.29 5.68
CA LYS A 220 -1.12 13.89 4.38
C LYS A 220 -0.04 14.11 3.33
N LYS A 221 0.41 13.03 2.70
CA LYS A 221 1.41 13.07 1.64
C LYS A 221 0.80 12.63 0.32
N ILE A 222 1.21 13.29 -0.76
CA ILE A 222 0.88 12.92 -2.13
C ILE A 222 2.18 12.51 -2.81
N SER A 223 2.18 11.32 -3.37
CA SER A 223 3.29 10.82 -4.18
C SER A 223 2.85 10.74 -5.63
N LEU A 224 3.53 11.47 -6.49
CA LEU A 224 3.40 11.35 -7.93
C LEU A 224 4.51 10.46 -8.47
N ARG A 225 4.13 9.48 -9.28
CA ARG A 225 5.09 8.63 -9.97
C ARG A 225 4.82 8.65 -11.46
N SER A 226 5.86 8.90 -12.23
CA SER A 226 5.88 8.72 -13.67
C SER A 226 6.65 7.46 -14.02
N TYR A 227 6.11 6.64 -14.94
CA TYR A 227 6.81 5.45 -15.41
C TYR A 227 8.05 5.78 -16.26
N PHE A 228 8.04 6.90 -16.98
CA PHE A 228 9.16 7.30 -17.85
C PHE A 228 10.27 8.04 -17.15
N GLY A 229 10.02 8.58 -16.00
CA GLY A 229 11.00 9.30 -15.21
C GLY A 229 11.30 8.52 -13.95
N LYS A 230 12.56 8.41 -13.61
CA LYS A 230 12.98 8.03 -12.26
C LYS A 230 12.57 9.09 -11.23
N GLU A 231 11.78 10.07 -11.62
CA GLU A 231 11.34 11.18 -10.79
C GLU A 231 10.12 10.76 -9.98
N VAL A 232 10.36 10.57 -8.70
CA VAL A 232 9.31 10.53 -7.69
C VAL A 232 9.26 11.90 -7.05
N GLU A 233 8.23 12.67 -7.38
CA GLU A 233 7.96 13.92 -6.67
C GLU A 233 7.05 13.61 -5.48
N THR A 234 7.52 13.89 -4.28
CA THR A 234 6.71 13.81 -3.07
C THR A 234 6.32 15.22 -2.65
N PHE A 235 5.03 15.48 -2.64
CA PHE A 235 4.49 16.76 -2.19
C PHE A 235 4.02 16.66 -0.74
N LYS A 236 4.39 17.63 0.09
CA LYS A 236 3.68 17.89 1.33
C LYS A 236 2.46 18.72 0.99
N PHE A 237 1.32 18.10 1.02
CA PHE A 237 0.05 18.73 0.76
C PHE A 237 -0.97 18.30 1.81
N VAL A 238 -1.85 19.20 2.22
CA VAL A 238 -2.95 18.90 3.15
C VAL A 238 -4.27 19.04 2.39
N PRO A 239 -4.64 18.09 1.51
CA PRO A 239 -5.94 18.12 0.88
C PRO A 239 -7.03 17.87 1.92
N SER A 240 -8.19 18.42 1.70
CA SER A 240 -9.38 17.87 2.35
C SER A 240 -9.55 16.43 1.86
N LEU A 241 -9.56 15.47 2.77
CA LEU A 241 -9.80 14.07 2.41
C LEU A 241 -11.23 13.85 1.88
N ASN A 242 -12.13 14.75 2.20
CA ASN A 242 -13.52 14.72 1.73
C ASN A 242 -13.67 15.24 0.30
N ASP A 243 -12.78 16.15 -0.10
CA ASP A 243 -12.76 16.70 -1.47
C ASP A 243 -11.33 16.78 -1.99
N ILE A 244 -10.92 15.71 -2.66
CA ILE A 244 -9.60 15.60 -3.30
C ILE A 244 -9.62 16.02 -4.77
N ARG A 245 -10.80 16.33 -5.31
CA ARG A 245 -10.98 16.66 -6.75
C ARG A 245 -10.10 17.81 -7.22
N PRO A 246 -9.98 18.94 -6.50
CA PRO A 246 -9.08 20.02 -6.91
C PRO A 246 -7.63 19.59 -7.03
N THR A 247 -7.17 18.69 -6.16
CA THR A 247 -5.82 18.16 -6.21
C THR A 247 -5.60 17.24 -7.43
N ILE A 248 -6.60 16.40 -7.75
CA ILE A 248 -6.58 15.57 -8.94
C ILE A 248 -6.51 16.44 -10.20
N ASP A 249 -7.33 17.47 -10.29
CA ASP A 249 -7.38 18.37 -11.45
C ASP A 249 -6.05 19.13 -11.62
N ALA A 250 -5.45 19.61 -10.52
CA ALA A 250 -4.14 20.25 -10.57
C ALA A 250 -3.04 19.28 -11.06
N TRP A 251 -3.05 18.05 -10.57
CA TRP A 251 -2.12 17.01 -11.01
C TRP A 251 -2.31 16.65 -12.48
N LEU A 252 -3.54 16.48 -12.94
CA LEU A 252 -3.82 16.18 -14.36
C LEU A 252 -3.34 17.29 -15.27
N SER A 253 -3.50 18.56 -14.86
CA SER A 253 -2.97 19.71 -15.58
C SER A 253 -1.45 19.66 -15.69
N GLU A 254 -0.76 19.28 -14.61
CA GLU A 254 0.69 19.10 -14.62
C GLU A 254 1.12 17.94 -15.53
N VAL A 255 0.46 16.80 -15.45
CA VAL A 255 0.71 15.64 -16.33
C VAL A 255 0.53 16.05 -17.80
N HIS A 256 -0.53 16.77 -18.12
CA HIS A 256 -0.78 17.27 -19.46
C HIS A 256 0.36 18.20 -19.93
N GLN A 257 0.77 19.17 -19.12
CA GLN A 257 1.89 20.05 -19.46
C GLN A 257 3.21 19.31 -19.71
N ARG A 258 3.49 18.29 -18.92
CA ARG A 258 4.69 17.44 -19.12
C ARG A 258 4.60 16.67 -20.45
N ARG A 259 3.41 16.15 -20.81
CA ARG A 259 3.19 15.50 -22.11
C ARG A 259 3.43 16.44 -23.28
N VAL A 260 2.89 17.65 -23.21
CA VAL A 260 3.10 18.69 -24.24
C VAL A 260 4.60 18.96 -24.43
N LYS A 261 5.34 19.15 -23.34
CA LYS A 261 6.81 19.34 -23.39
C LYS A 261 7.56 18.15 -24.01
N MET A 262 7.01 16.95 -23.88
CA MET A 262 7.60 15.71 -24.45
C MET A 262 7.14 15.46 -25.90
N GLY A 263 6.35 16.36 -26.51
CA GLY A 263 5.80 16.17 -27.85
C GLY A 263 4.73 15.05 -27.95
N LYS A 264 4.07 14.75 -26.85
CA LYS A 264 3.09 13.65 -26.71
C LYS A 264 1.68 14.16 -26.35
N ALA A 265 1.37 15.39 -26.67
CA ALA A 265 0.06 16.01 -26.42
C ALA A 265 -0.99 15.58 -27.45
#